data_5849e8082badb0384f0e125cddf73c8c
#
_entry.id   5849e8082badb0384f0e125cddf73c8c
#
_cell.length_a   1.000
_cell.length_b   1.000
_cell.length_c   1.000
_cell.angle_alpha   90.00
_cell.angle_beta   90.00
_cell.angle_gamma   90.00
#
_symmetry.space_group_name_H-M   'P 1'
#
loop_
_entity.id
_entity.type
_entity.pdbx_description
1 polymer ?
#
loop_
_entity_poly.entity_id
_entity_poly.type
_entity_poly.pdbx_seq_one_letter_code
_entity_poly.pdbx_strand_id
1 'polypeptide(L)'
;RYGVAVWLREGRTLRLTQAGEYLLALAQRVLPQLDHAEAVLADYASGQRGALRVGMECHPCQQWLMRVVSPYLAAWPDVDLEIRTAFRFGGLGALLGHEIDLIITPDPMERPEIAYAPVFDYELVLAVPVDHPIGAVAVPSDLAGEMLITYPVPPERLDVFTRFLAPAHVSPARHRTVETTDMMLQLVAAGRGVSAVPDWLLREEGRGLPIRAARIGAQGLPKSIHLGMRVGEEATDYIAGFVNIARATSLSAPAGSEGLSPDST
;
A
#
# COMPACT_ATOMS: atom_id res chain seq x y z
N ARG A 1 -38.39 10.22 -21.04
CA ARG A 1 -38.81 11.30 -20.15
C ARG A 1 -38.07 12.60 -20.44
N TYR A 2 -36.79 12.54 -20.81
CA TYR A 2 -35.93 13.70 -21.08
C TYR A 2 -35.64 13.92 -22.56
N GLY A 3 -36.18 13.09 -23.47
CA GLY A 3 -36.02 13.24 -24.93
C GLY A 3 -34.57 13.14 -25.46
N VAL A 4 -33.65 12.62 -24.64
CA VAL A 4 -32.24 12.50 -24.99
C VAL A 4 -31.90 11.04 -25.26
N ALA A 5 -31.32 10.74 -26.41
CA ALA A 5 -30.79 9.40 -26.71
C ALA A 5 -29.51 9.14 -25.89
N VAL A 6 -29.41 7.97 -25.26
CA VAL A 6 -28.24 7.55 -24.48
C VAL A 6 -27.28 6.66 -25.28
N TRP A 7 -27.71 6.13 -26.44
CA TRP A 7 -26.89 5.42 -27.42
C TRP A 7 -27.30 5.75 -28.84
N LEU A 8 -26.36 5.58 -29.72
CA LEU A 8 -26.56 5.65 -31.18
C LEU A 8 -26.19 4.30 -31.79
N ARG A 9 -26.91 3.92 -32.85
CA ARG A 9 -26.57 2.74 -33.64
C ARG A 9 -25.72 3.14 -34.83
N GLU A 10 -24.49 2.67 -34.85
CA GLU A 10 -23.56 2.82 -35.96
C GLU A 10 -23.38 1.46 -36.67
N GLY A 11 -24.21 1.20 -37.68
CA GLY A 11 -24.24 -0.06 -38.40
C GLY A 11 -24.67 -1.24 -37.50
N ARG A 12 -23.76 -2.15 -37.16
CA ARG A 12 -23.99 -3.33 -36.28
C ARG A 12 -23.57 -3.07 -34.84
N THR A 13 -22.97 -1.94 -34.52
CA THR A 13 -22.47 -1.58 -33.18
C THR A 13 -23.35 -0.53 -32.52
N LEU A 14 -23.37 -0.55 -31.16
CA LEU A 14 -23.97 0.50 -30.34
C LEU A 14 -22.85 1.33 -29.73
N ARG A 15 -22.99 2.66 -29.82
CA ARG A 15 -22.08 3.61 -29.20
C ARG A 15 -22.86 4.50 -28.24
N LEU A 16 -22.27 4.77 -27.07
CA LEU A 16 -22.87 5.72 -26.14
C LEU A 16 -22.79 7.14 -26.71
N THR A 17 -23.82 7.92 -26.42
CA THR A 17 -23.78 9.37 -26.58
C THR A 17 -23.12 10.02 -25.38
N GLN A 18 -22.80 11.29 -25.39
CA GLN A 18 -22.32 12.03 -24.22
C GLN A 18 -23.26 11.88 -23.01
N ALA A 19 -24.58 11.89 -23.24
CA ALA A 19 -25.59 11.62 -22.21
C ALA A 19 -25.51 10.17 -21.70
N GLY A 20 -25.22 9.21 -22.57
CA GLY A 20 -25.01 7.81 -22.22
C GLY A 20 -23.74 7.61 -21.39
N GLU A 21 -22.65 8.26 -21.74
CA GLU A 21 -21.40 8.24 -20.97
C GLU A 21 -21.59 8.84 -19.57
N TYR A 22 -22.31 9.96 -19.47
CA TYR A 22 -22.66 10.58 -18.19
C TYR A 22 -23.48 9.63 -17.30
N LEU A 23 -24.51 8.98 -17.88
CA LEU A 23 -25.34 8.03 -17.12
C LEU A 23 -24.57 6.77 -16.72
N LEU A 24 -23.67 6.28 -17.57
CA LEU A 24 -22.80 5.14 -17.23
C LEU A 24 -21.89 5.51 -16.05
N ALA A 25 -21.23 6.66 -16.10
CA ALA A 25 -20.38 7.14 -15.02
C ALA A 25 -21.18 7.37 -13.71
N LEU A 26 -22.44 7.82 -13.80
CA LEU A 26 -23.32 7.93 -12.64
C LEU A 26 -23.70 6.54 -12.09
N ALA A 27 -24.09 5.61 -12.97
CA ALA A 27 -24.45 4.26 -12.58
C ALA A 27 -23.29 3.53 -11.88
N GLN A 28 -22.08 3.64 -12.42
CA GLN A 28 -20.87 3.08 -11.80
C GLN A 28 -20.59 3.61 -10.39
N ARG A 29 -21.05 4.82 -10.06
CA ARG A 29 -20.91 5.38 -8.70
C ARG A 29 -22.06 5.02 -7.77
N VAL A 30 -23.28 4.88 -8.28
CA VAL A 30 -24.48 4.71 -7.45
C VAL A 30 -24.80 3.25 -7.21
N LEU A 31 -24.66 2.39 -8.23
CA LEU A 31 -25.01 0.96 -8.10
C LEU A 31 -24.20 0.26 -7.00
N PRO A 32 -22.89 0.43 -6.87
CA PRO A 32 -22.15 -0.20 -5.77
C PRO A 32 -22.62 0.24 -4.38
N GLN A 33 -23.10 1.48 -4.24
CA GLN A 33 -23.64 1.96 -2.96
C GLN A 33 -24.97 1.28 -2.60
N LEU A 34 -25.81 1.02 -3.60
CA LEU A 34 -27.06 0.27 -3.39
C LEU A 34 -26.77 -1.20 -3.06
N ASP A 35 -25.87 -1.83 -3.81
CA ASP A 35 -25.45 -3.22 -3.57
C ASP A 35 -24.86 -3.36 -2.15
N HIS A 36 -24.06 -2.38 -1.72
CA HIS A 36 -23.51 -2.34 -0.36
C HIS A 36 -24.62 -2.22 0.69
N ALA A 37 -25.58 -1.31 0.51
CA ALA A 37 -26.70 -1.15 1.44
C ALA A 37 -27.54 -2.42 1.55
N GLU A 38 -27.80 -3.12 0.43
CA GLU A 38 -28.51 -4.40 0.41
C GLU A 38 -27.72 -5.49 1.15
N ALA A 39 -26.41 -5.57 0.97
CA ALA A 39 -25.53 -6.51 1.68
C ALA A 39 -25.56 -6.27 3.20
N VAL A 40 -25.41 -5.01 3.64
CA VAL A 40 -25.47 -4.64 5.06
C VAL A 40 -26.82 -5.01 5.68
N LEU A 41 -27.94 -4.79 4.96
CA LEU A 41 -29.27 -5.18 5.44
C LEU A 41 -29.43 -6.71 5.53
N ALA A 42 -28.84 -7.45 4.58
CA ALA A 42 -28.82 -8.91 4.60
C ALA A 42 -28.00 -9.45 5.79
N ASP A 43 -26.86 -8.84 6.09
CA ASP A 43 -26.02 -9.19 7.25
C ASP A 43 -26.77 -8.97 8.57
N TYR A 44 -27.44 -7.84 8.74
CA TYR A 44 -28.31 -7.60 9.90
C TYR A 44 -29.45 -8.63 10.01
N ALA A 45 -30.03 -9.01 8.88
CA ALA A 45 -31.10 -10.01 8.86
C ALA A 45 -30.62 -11.43 9.22
N SER A 46 -29.36 -11.75 8.88
CA SER A 46 -28.70 -13.04 9.16
C SER A 46 -28.06 -13.12 10.54
N GLY A 47 -28.02 -12.01 11.30
CA GLY A 47 -27.35 -11.92 12.61
C GLY A 47 -25.83 -11.82 12.52
N GLN A 48 -25.27 -11.61 11.33
CA GLN A 48 -23.86 -11.30 11.15
C GLN A 48 -23.56 -9.83 11.50
N ARG A 49 -22.35 -9.55 12.00
CA ARG A 49 -21.95 -8.18 12.34
C ARG A 49 -21.54 -7.34 11.14
N GLY A 50 -21.51 -7.91 9.95
CA GLY A 50 -21.17 -7.26 8.69
C GLY A 50 -19.97 -7.87 7.98
N ALA A 51 -19.61 -7.30 6.83
CA ALA A 51 -18.42 -7.64 6.06
C ALA A 51 -17.40 -6.49 6.14
N LEU A 52 -16.13 -6.82 6.32
CA LEU A 52 -15.01 -5.87 6.26
C LEU A 52 -14.17 -6.16 5.02
N ARG A 53 -14.25 -5.29 4.04
CA ARG A 53 -13.48 -5.39 2.80
C ARG A 53 -12.27 -4.47 2.87
N VAL A 54 -11.07 -5.05 2.91
CA VAL A 54 -9.81 -4.33 3.03
C VAL A 54 -9.09 -4.32 1.69
N GLY A 55 -8.89 -3.14 1.12
CA GLY A 55 -8.06 -2.94 -0.07
C GLY A 55 -6.59 -2.69 0.28
N MET A 56 -5.67 -3.20 -0.53
CA MET A 56 -4.24 -3.03 -0.30
C MET A 56 -3.55 -2.41 -1.51
N GLU A 57 -3.03 -1.18 -1.37
CA GLU A 57 -2.20 -0.51 -2.38
C GLU A 57 -0.69 -0.72 -2.16
N CYS A 58 -0.31 -1.29 -1.04
CA CYS A 58 1.08 -1.47 -0.62
C CYS A 58 1.53 -2.92 -0.85
N HIS A 59 2.38 -3.16 -1.84
CA HIS A 59 2.92 -4.51 -2.12
C HIS A 59 3.63 -5.13 -0.92
N PRO A 60 4.54 -4.43 -0.22
CA PRO A 60 5.24 -5.01 0.93
C PRO A 60 4.36 -5.23 2.16
N CYS A 61 3.16 -4.66 2.23
CA CYS A 61 2.32 -4.75 3.43
C CYS A 61 1.65 -6.11 3.62
N GLN A 62 1.72 -7.02 2.66
CA GLN A 62 1.05 -8.30 2.73
C GLN A 62 1.47 -9.13 3.94
N GLN A 63 2.77 -9.25 4.22
CA GLN A 63 3.27 -10.02 5.37
C GLN A 63 2.81 -9.43 6.70
N TRP A 64 2.86 -8.10 6.81
CA TRP A 64 2.32 -7.42 7.99
C TRP A 64 0.82 -7.64 8.14
N LEU A 65 0.05 -7.51 7.04
CA LEU A 65 -1.40 -7.72 7.07
C LEU A 65 -1.77 -9.13 7.57
N MET A 66 -1.03 -10.17 7.17
CA MET A 66 -1.28 -11.54 7.66
C MET A 66 -1.16 -11.66 9.19
N ARG A 67 -0.35 -10.84 9.84
CA ARG A 67 -0.26 -10.78 11.31
C ARG A 67 -1.45 -10.08 11.95
N VAL A 68 -2.10 -9.17 11.24
CA VAL A 68 -3.32 -8.48 11.69
C VAL A 68 -4.54 -9.36 11.52
N VAL A 69 -4.61 -10.13 10.42
CA VAL A 69 -5.76 -10.98 10.08
C VAL A 69 -6.07 -12.00 11.16
N SER A 70 -5.07 -12.75 11.63
CA SER A 70 -5.30 -13.82 12.60
C SER A 70 -5.92 -13.33 13.92
N PRO A 71 -5.35 -12.32 14.61
CA PRO A 71 -5.95 -11.80 15.84
C PRO A 71 -7.29 -11.07 15.57
N TYR A 72 -7.47 -10.48 14.38
CA TYR A 72 -8.73 -9.86 14.03
C TYR A 72 -9.86 -10.88 13.91
N LEU A 73 -9.67 -11.95 13.16
CA LEU A 73 -10.67 -13.03 13.01
C LEU A 73 -11.01 -13.71 14.36
N ALA A 74 -10.04 -13.81 15.27
CA ALA A 74 -10.27 -14.32 16.60
C ALA A 74 -11.14 -13.39 17.46
N ALA A 75 -10.95 -12.07 17.32
CA ALA A 75 -11.72 -11.07 18.06
C ALA A 75 -13.11 -10.76 17.45
N TRP A 76 -13.25 -10.97 16.16
CA TRP A 76 -14.44 -10.65 15.37
C TRP A 76 -14.90 -11.86 14.54
N PRO A 77 -15.33 -12.97 15.18
CA PRO A 77 -15.67 -14.22 14.46
C PRO A 77 -16.92 -14.10 13.58
N ASP A 78 -17.81 -13.13 13.87
CA ASP A 78 -19.07 -12.91 13.15
C ASP A 78 -18.90 -11.85 12.03
N VAL A 79 -17.68 -11.38 11.74
CA VAL A 79 -17.40 -10.45 10.66
C VAL A 79 -16.74 -11.20 9.51
N ASP A 80 -17.30 -11.11 8.31
CA ASP A 80 -16.65 -11.62 7.11
C ASP A 80 -15.52 -10.69 6.67
N LEU A 81 -14.30 -11.20 6.60
CA LEU A 81 -13.11 -10.42 6.22
C LEU A 81 -12.67 -10.76 4.80
N GLU A 82 -12.79 -9.81 3.91
CA GLU A 82 -12.33 -9.91 2.53
C GLU A 82 -11.10 -9.02 2.27
N ILE A 83 -10.01 -9.61 1.76
CA ILE A 83 -8.79 -8.86 1.37
C ILE A 83 -8.75 -8.73 -0.15
N ARG A 84 -8.73 -7.50 -0.65
CA ARG A 84 -8.67 -7.18 -2.07
C ARG A 84 -7.33 -6.56 -2.43
N THR A 85 -6.58 -7.21 -3.32
CA THR A 85 -5.24 -6.78 -3.77
C THR A 85 -5.25 -6.20 -5.19
N ALA A 86 -6.38 -6.26 -5.89
CA ALA A 86 -6.50 -5.92 -7.31
C ALA A 86 -6.50 -4.40 -7.63
N PHE A 87 -6.46 -3.56 -6.62
CA PHE A 87 -6.50 -2.10 -6.81
C PHE A 87 -5.12 -1.52 -7.15
N ARG A 88 -4.60 -1.84 -8.32
CA ARG A 88 -3.42 -1.15 -8.86
C ARG A 88 -3.75 0.35 -8.96
N PHE A 89 -3.59 1.11 -7.86
CA PHE A 89 -3.76 2.58 -7.77
C PHE A 89 -5.20 3.12 -7.91
N GLY A 90 -6.21 2.25 -7.79
CA GLY A 90 -7.62 2.64 -7.77
C GLY A 90 -8.30 2.54 -6.41
N GLY A 91 -7.53 2.29 -5.33
CA GLY A 91 -8.08 2.00 -4.00
C GLY A 91 -8.90 3.14 -3.42
N LEU A 92 -8.52 4.39 -3.68
CA LEU A 92 -9.30 5.54 -3.27
C LEU A 92 -10.67 5.59 -3.97
N GLY A 93 -10.70 5.30 -5.27
CA GLY A 93 -11.95 5.18 -6.02
C GLY A 93 -12.84 4.05 -5.50
N ALA A 94 -12.24 2.88 -5.22
CA ALA A 94 -12.93 1.74 -4.65
C ALA A 94 -13.48 2.02 -3.23
N LEU A 95 -12.72 2.77 -2.41
CA LEU A 95 -13.18 3.19 -1.08
C LEU A 95 -14.38 4.13 -1.18
N LEU A 96 -14.31 5.16 -2.02
CA LEU A 96 -15.40 6.10 -2.24
C LEU A 96 -16.59 5.47 -2.98
N GLY A 97 -16.34 4.43 -3.78
CA GLY A 97 -17.36 3.64 -4.47
C GLY A 97 -17.99 2.54 -3.62
N HIS A 98 -17.62 2.40 -2.33
CA HIS A 98 -18.08 1.34 -1.42
C HIS A 98 -17.72 -0.09 -1.87
N GLU A 99 -16.74 -0.25 -2.73
CA GLU A 99 -16.20 -1.57 -3.10
C GLU A 99 -15.31 -2.15 -1.99
N ILE A 100 -14.66 -1.27 -1.21
CA ILE A 100 -13.89 -1.60 0.00
C ILE A 100 -14.27 -0.65 1.14
N ASP A 101 -13.97 -1.06 2.37
CA ASP A 101 -14.29 -0.33 3.60
C ASP A 101 -13.04 0.29 4.23
N LEU A 102 -11.90 -0.36 4.05
CA LEU A 102 -10.58 0.12 4.46
C LEU A 102 -9.58 0.06 3.30
N ILE A 103 -8.68 1.01 3.23
CA ILE A 103 -7.52 0.97 2.33
C ILE A 103 -6.22 1.03 3.14
N ILE A 104 -5.28 0.13 2.83
CA ILE A 104 -3.92 0.15 3.35
C ILE A 104 -3.04 0.89 2.34
N THR A 105 -2.48 2.03 2.74
CA THR A 105 -1.66 2.86 1.86
C THR A 105 -0.46 3.51 2.57
N PRO A 106 0.70 3.60 1.92
CA PRO A 106 1.83 4.40 2.38
C PRO A 106 1.74 5.86 1.94
N ASP A 107 0.77 6.20 1.08
CA ASP A 107 0.63 7.49 0.42
C ASP A 107 -0.78 8.06 0.65
N PRO A 108 -1.11 8.52 1.88
CA PRO A 108 -2.42 9.09 2.18
C PRO A 108 -2.64 10.35 1.35
N MET A 109 -3.78 10.41 0.65
CA MET A 109 -4.19 11.58 -0.13
C MET A 109 -5.27 12.33 0.65
N GLU A 110 -5.00 13.57 1.03
CA GLU A 110 -5.97 14.41 1.74
C GLU A 110 -7.25 14.59 0.92
N ARG A 111 -8.35 14.10 1.48
CA ARG A 111 -9.70 14.21 0.94
C ARG A 111 -10.67 14.43 2.10
N PRO A 112 -11.63 15.37 1.97
CA PRO A 112 -12.61 15.64 3.03
C PRO A 112 -13.47 14.41 3.40
N GLU A 113 -13.65 13.49 2.47
CA GLU A 113 -14.47 12.29 2.64
C GLU A 113 -13.73 11.12 3.31
N ILE A 114 -12.39 11.24 3.54
CA ILE A 114 -11.56 10.13 4.01
C ILE A 114 -10.83 10.51 5.30
N ALA A 115 -10.97 9.67 6.30
CA ALA A 115 -10.18 9.69 7.52
C ALA A 115 -9.00 8.71 7.41
N TYR A 116 -7.82 9.14 7.84
CA TYR A 116 -6.63 8.29 7.87
C TYR A 116 -6.18 8.03 9.30
N ALA A 117 -5.98 6.77 9.62
CA ALA A 117 -5.40 6.32 10.87
C ALA A 117 -3.94 5.86 10.61
N PRO A 118 -2.93 6.52 11.17
CA PRO A 118 -1.55 6.04 11.11
C PRO A 118 -1.42 4.74 11.90
N VAL A 119 -0.65 3.79 11.35
CA VAL A 119 -0.46 2.45 11.93
C VAL A 119 0.96 2.27 12.45
N PHE A 120 1.97 2.37 11.58
CA PHE A 120 3.37 2.30 11.96
C PHE A 120 4.26 3.08 10.98
N ASP A 121 5.40 3.53 11.50
CA ASP A 121 6.44 4.20 10.74
C ASP A 121 7.53 3.21 10.34
N TYR A 122 8.19 3.47 9.21
CA TYR A 122 9.32 2.70 8.71
C TYR A 122 10.25 3.58 7.88
N GLU A 123 11.44 3.07 7.59
CA GLU A 123 12.39 3.72 6.67
C GLU A 123 12.56 2.86 5.41
N LEU A 124 12.54 3.49 4.23
CA LEU A 124 13.00 2.83 3.01
C LEU A 124 14.52 2.75 3.04
N VAL A 125 15.05 1.54 2.86
CA VAL A 125 16.48 1.26 2.75
C VAL A 125 16.79 0.65 1.39
N LEU A 126 18.02 0.82 0.94
CA LEU A 126 18.51 0.15 -0.25
C LEU A 126 19.03 -1.23 0.12
N ALA A 127 18.37 -2.28 -0.39
CA ALA A 127 18.88 -3.63 -0.34
C ALA A 127 19.97 -3.81 -1.39
N VAL A 128 21.16 -4.21 -0.95
CA VAL A 128 22.33 -4.44 -1.80
C VAL A 128 22.99 -5.77 -1.45
N PRO A 129 23.74 -6.44 -2.35
CA PRO A 129 24.57 -7.58 -1.99
C PRO A 129 25.55 -7.23 -0.86
N VAL A 130 25.95 -8.20 -0.04
CA VAL A 130 26.88 -7.95 1.09
C VAL A 130 28.20 -7.34 0.63
N ASP A 131 28.72 -7.75 -0.54
CA ASP A 131 29.99 -7.31 -1.10
C ASP A 131 29.86 -6.10 -2.04
N HIS A 132 28.67 -5.47 -2.08
CA HIS A 132 28.42 -4.34 -2.97
C HIS A 132 29.24 -3.11 -2.55
N PRO A 133 29.80 -2.31 -3.51
CA PRO A 133 30.65 -1.15 -3.21
C PRO A 133 29.90 0.01 -2.55
N ILE A 134 28.57 0.10 -2.66
CA ILE A 134 27.77 1.12 -1.96
C ILE A 134 28.04 1.01 -0.45
N GLY A 135 28.35 2.13 0.20
CA GLY A 135 28.62 2.17 1.64
C GLY A 135 27.37 1.94 2.51
N ALA A 136 27.50 2.22 3.81
CA ALA A 136 26.37 2.15 4.76
C ALA A 136 25.28 3.19 4.44
N VAL A 137 25.65 4.29 3.78
CA VAL A 137 24.75 5.35 3.32
C VAL A 137 24.95 5.51 1.82
N ALA A 138 23.90 5.26 1.05
CA ALA A 138 23.89 5.43 -0.39
C ALA A 138 23.73 6.92 -0.75
N VAL A 139 24.44 7.39 -1.78
CA VAL A 139 24.23 8.70 -2.39
C VAL A 139 23.63 8.52 -3.79
N PRO A 140 22.92 9.52 -4.35
CA PRO A 140 22.25 9.36 -5.63
C PRO A 140 23.16 8.88 -6.78
N SER A 141 24.41 9.35 -6.81
CA SER A 141 25.39 8.94 -7.83
C SER A 141 25.75 7.46 -7.80
N ASP A 142 25.59 6.78 -6.66
CA ASP A 142 25.86 5.35 -6.55
C ASP A 142 24.89 4.54 -7.43
N LEU A 143 23.68 5.05 -7.66
CA LEU A 143 22.68 4.36 -8.46
C LEU A 143 22.81 4.63 -9.97
N ALA A 144 23.66 5.57 -10.39
CA ALA A 144 23.82 5.91 -11.81
C ALA A 144 24.30 4.73 -12.67
N GLY A 145 25.10 3.83 -12.09
CA GLY A 145 25.60 2.61 -12.74
C GLY A 145 24.74 1.36 -12.53
N GLU A 146 23.71 1.44 -11.67
CA GLU A 146 23.00 0.29 -11.16
C GLU A 146 21.73 -0.08 -11.95
N MET A 147 21.35 -1.36 -11.83
CA MET A 147 20.00 -1.83 -12.14
C MET A 147 19.13 -1.60 -10.90
N LEU A 148 18.19 -0.67 -10.95
CA LEU A 148 17.20 -0.49 -9.88
C LEU A 148 16.01 -1.41 -10.11
N ILE A 149 15.74 -2.29 -9.14
CA ILE A 149 14.62 -3.23 -9.15
C ILE A 149 13.54 -2.68 -8.24
N THR A 150 12.30 -2.57 -8.73
CA THR A 150 11.16 -2.05 -7.95
C THR A 150 9.92 -2.92 -8.14
N TYR A 151 8.89 -2.67 -7.36
CA TYR A 151 7.54 -3.17 -7.67
C TYR A 151 7.03 -2.51 -8.96
N PRO A 152 6.01 -3.11 -9.64
CA PRO A 152 5.43 -2.60 -10.88
C PRO A 152 4.54 -1.39 -10.62
N VAL A 153 5.14 -0.36 -10.07
CA VAL A 153 4.53 0.93 -9.69
C VAL A 153 5.14 2.02 -10.56
N PRO A 154 4.36 3.00 -11.05
CA PRO A 154 4.91 4.13 -11.79
C PRO A 154 6.01 4.84 -10.99
N PRO A 155 7.14 5.22 -11.62
CA PRO A 155 8.27 5.88 -10.95
C PRO A 155 7.88 7.13 -10.15
N GLU A 156 6.84 7.83 -10.59
CA GLU A 156 6.31 9.05 -9.95
C GLU A 156 5.72 8.78 -8.56
N ARG A 157 5.43 7.51 -8.24
CA ARG A 157 4.92 7.06 -6.94
C ARG A 157 5.99 6.38 -6.07
N LEU A 158 7.21 6.26 -6.56
CA LEU A 158 8.31 5.62 -5.86
C LEU A 158 9.24 6.69 -5.27
N ASP A 159 9.32 6.76 -3.95
CA ASP A 159 10.13 7.76 -3.24
C ASP A 159 11.61 7.71 -3.61
N VAL A 160 12.13 6.55 -3.96
CA VAL A 160 13.52 6.43 -4.44
C VAL A 160 13.74 7.26 -5.72
N PHE A 161 12.74 7.36 -6.60
CA PHE A 161 12.83 8.25 -7.76
C PHE A 161 12.51 9.69 -7.40
N THR A 162 11.39 9.94 -6.72
CA THR A 162 10.85 11.30 -6.54
C THR A 162 11.59 12.12 -5.48
N ARG A 163 12.06 11.46 -4.41
CA ARG A 163 12.67 12.15 -3.25
C ARG A 163 14.19 11.98 -3.16
N PHE A 164 14.76 10.97 -3.84
CA PHE A 164 16.19 10.70 -3.77
C PHE A 164 16.92 10.95 -5.10
N LEU A 165 16.47 10.36 -6.21
CA LEU A 165 17.17 10.46 -7.49
C LEU A 165 16.85 11.75 -8.26
N ALA A 166 15.56 12.11 -8.39
CA ALA A 166 15.15 13.26 -9.19
C ALA A 166 15.69 14.60 -8.68
N PRO A 167 15.74 14.90 -7.37
CA PRO A 167 16.35 16.14 -6.88
C PRO A 167 17.84 16.26 -7.19
N ALA A 168 18.52 15.13 -7.36
CA ALA A 168 19.96 15.08 -7.73
C ALA A 168 20.20 15.00 -9.25
N HIS A 169 19.13 14.99 -10.06
CA HIS A 169 19.21 14.79 -11.52
C HIS A 169 19.93 13.50 -11.91
N VAL A 170 19.79 12.44 -11.11
CA VAL A 170 20.36 11.11 -11.37
C VAL A 170 19.27 10.16 -11.84
N SER A 171 19.63 9.29 -12.77
CA SER A 171 18.80 8.16 -13.18
C SER A 171 19.61 6.86 -13.05
N PRO A 172 18.98 5.74 -12.66
CA PRO A 172 19.67 4.45 -12.65
C PRO A 172 20.03 4.06 -14.09
N ALA A 173 21.11 3.26 -14.27
CA ALA A 173 21.51 2.77 -15.59
C ALA A 173 20.38 1.95 -16.26
N ARG A 174 19.64 1.21 -15.46
CA ARG A 174 18.47 0.44 -15.90
C ARG A 174 17.43 0.39 -14.79
N HIS A 175 16.18 0.22 -15.19
CA HIS A 175 15.05 0.00 -14.27
C HIS A 175 14.31 -1.28 -14.67
N ARG A 176 13.98 -2.11 -13.68
CA ARG A 176 13.23 -3.34 -13.86
C ARG A 176 12.17 -3.46 -12.78
N THR A 177 11.00 -3.96 -13.15
CA THR A 177 9.92 -4.24 -12.21
C THR A 177 9.79 -5.74 -11.91
N VAL A 178 9.42 -6.06 -10.67
CA VAL A 178 9.19 -7.42 -10.17
C VAL A 178 7.95 -7.42 -9.27
N GLU A 179 7.08 -8.40 -9.42
CA GLU A 179 5.77 -8.45 -8.75
C GLU A 179 5.89 -8.81 -7.25
N THR A 180 6.86 -9.62 -6.86
CA THR A 180 6.97 -10.16 -5.50
C THR A 180 8.26 -9.77 -4.81
N THR A 181 8.18 -9.57 -3.49
CA THR A 181 9.33 -9.25 -2.64
C THR A 181 10.40 -10.34 -2.71
N ASP A 182 10.01 -11.61 -2.59
CA ASP A 182 10.94 -12.74 -2.58
C ASP A 182 11.81 -12.75 -3.82
N MET A 183 11.19 -12.63 -5.00
CA MET A 183 11.92 -12.59 -6.27
C MET A 183 12.84 -11.37 -6.35
N MET A 184 12.39 -10.22 -5.84
CA MET A 184 13.17 -8.99 -5.80
C MET A 184 14.44 -9.17 -4.96
N LEU A 185 14.30 -9.68 -3.73
CA LEU A 185 15.43 -9.91 -2.82
C LEU A 185 16.38 -11.00 -3.35
N GLN A 186 15.86 -12.05 -4.00
CA GLN A 186 16.69 -13.07 -4.66
C GLN A 186 17.52 -12.48 -5.82
N LEU A 187 16.96 -11.57 -6.60
CA LEU A 187 17.70 -10.89 -7.66
C LEU A 187 18.80 -9.99 -7.09
N VAL A 188 18.52 -9.29 -5.99
CA VAL A 188 19.54 -8.50 -5.29
C VAL A 188 20.64 -9.42 -4.76
N ALA A 189 20.28 -10.51 -4.08
CA ALA A 189 21.24 -11.49 -3.54
C ALA A 189 22.14 -12.10 -4.63
N ALA A 190 21.61 -12.26 -5.83
CA ALA A 190 22.34 -12.74 -7.01
C ALA A 190 23.16 -11.65 -7.72
N GLY A 191 23.26 -10.45 -7.18
CA GLY A 191 24.02 -9.33 -7.79
C GLY A 191 23.40 -8.81 -9.09
N ARG A 192 22.07 -8.97 -9.28
CA ARG A 192 21.37 -8.54 -10.49
C ARG A 192 20.83 -7.12 -10.43
N GLY A 193 21.13 -6.40 -9.35
CA GLY A 193 20.73 -5.01 -9.12
C GLY A 193 20.54 -4.73 -7.64
N VAL A 194 20.00 -3.55 -7.36
CA VAL A 194 19.69 -3.05 -6.02
C VAL A 194 18.19 -2.71 -5.93
N SER A 195 17.62 -2.68 -4.73
CA SER A 195 16.20 -2.39 -4.57
C SER A 195 15.92 -1.53 -3.33
N ALA A 196 15.01 -0.56 -3.45
CA ALA A 196 14.51 0.20 -2.31
C ALA A 196 13.32 -0.55 -1.68
N VAL A 197 13.47 -0.97 -0.44
CA VAL A 197 12.47 -1.76 0.32
C VAL A 197 12.32 -1.21 1.73
N PRO A 198 11.19 -1.46 2.41
CA PRO A 198 11.06 -1.17 3.84
C PRO A 198 12.14 -1.89 4.66
N ASP A 199 12.70 -1.21 5.64
CA ASP A 199 13.75 -1.74 6.52
C ASP A 199 13.29 -2.99 7.30
N TRP A 200 12.04 -3.00 7.78
CA TRP A 200 11.45 -4.15 8.45
C TRP A 200 11.33 -5.37 7.52
N LEU A 201 10.95 -5.15 6.26
CA LEU A 201 10.81 -6.21 5.27
C LEU A 201 12.16 -6.86 4.98
N LEU A 202 13.21 -6.05 4.83
CA LEU A 202 14.56 -6.56 4.62
C LEU A 202 15.06 -7.36 5.83
N ARG A 203 14.74 -6.93 7.05
CA ARG A 203 15.08 -7.67 8.28
C ARG A 203 14.38 -9.03 8.35
N GLU A 204 13.18 -9.15 7.83
CA GLU A 204 12.39 -10.39 7.93
C GLU A 204 12.62 -11.32 6.74
N GLU A 205 12.36 -10.84 5.53
CA GLU A 205 12.42 -11.63 4.29
C GLU A 205 13.86 -11.76 3.76
N GLY A 206 14.75 -10.85 4.15
CA GLY A 206 16.17 -10.90 3.80
C GLY A 206 17.01 -11.85 4.64
N ARG A 207 16.43 -12.49 5.68
CA ARG A 207 17.15 -13.43 6.53
C ARG A 207 17.72 -14.61 5.75
N GLY A 208 19.05 -14.83 5.92
CA GLY A 208 19.75 -15.92 5.23
C GLY A 208 20.14 -15.62 3.79
N LEU A 209 19.75 -14.46 3.24
CA LEU A 209 20.24 -14.00 1.95
C LEU A 209 21.53 -13.19 2.11
N PRO A 210 22.50 -13.27 1.17
CA PRO A 210 23.74 -12.50 1.19
C PRO A 210 23.51 -11.05 0.77
N ILE A 211 22.60 -10.37 1.46
CA ILE A 211 22.21 -8.98 1.24
C ILE A 211 22.30 -8.16 2.52
N ARG A 212 22.46 -6.86 2.38
CA ARG A 212 22.46 -5.92 3.50
C ARG A 212 21.69 -4.65 3.16
N ALA A 213 21.33 -3.89 4.20
CA ALA A 213 20.76 -2.56 4.05
C ALA A 213 21.87 -1.52 3.85
N ALA A 214 21.60 -0.55 2.96
CA ALA A 214 22.27 0.74 2.96
C ALA A 214 21.19 1.82 3.12
N ARG A 215 21.44 2.81 3.98
CA ARG A 215 20.52 3.92 4.20
C ARG A 215 20.44 4.78 2.95
N ILE A 216 19.26 5.21 2.54
CA ILE A 216 19.07 6.04 1.33
C ILE A 216 19.23 7.50 1.73
N GLY A 217 20.41 8.05 1.42
CA GLY A 217 20.76 9.42 1.78
C GLY A 217 21.03 9.62 3.28
N ALA A 218 21.69 10.72 3.63
CA ALA A 218 22.05 11.01 5.01
C ALA A 218 20.83 11.19 5.94
N GLN A 219 19.71 11.67 5.40
CA GLN A 219 18.49 11.90 6.17
C GLN A 219 17.53 10.71 6.15
N GLY A 220 17.79 9.69 5.31
CA GLY A 220 16.89 8.57 5.10
C GLY A 220 15.63 8.92 4.32
N LEU A 221 14.78 7.92 4.10
CA LEU A 221 13.46 8.08 3.49
C LEU A 221 12.38 7.51 4.43
N PRO A 222 11.96 8.30 5.44
CA PRO A 222 10.89 7.87 6.35
C PRO A 222 9.55 7.84 5.64
N LYS A 223 8.74 6.83 5.98
CA LYS A 223 7.35 6.64 5.54
C LYS A 223 6.51 6.07 6.67
N SER A 224 5.19 6.16 6.50
CA SER A 224 4.22 5.58 7.43
C SER A 224 3.17 4.79 6.67
N ILE A 225 2.70 3.70 7.24
CA ILE A 225 1.51 3.00 6.75
C ILE A 225 0.29 3.59 7.42
N HIS A 226 -0.73 3.84 6.61
CA HIS A 226 -2.02 4.37 7.03
C HIS A 226 -3.15 3.42 6.63
N LEU A 227 -4.19 3.40 7.45
CA LEU A 227 -5.50 2.86 7.10
C LEU A 227 -6.41 4.03 6.78
N GLY A 228 -6.90 4.09 5.54
CA GLY A 228 -7.91 5.06 5.11
C GLY A 228 -9.30 4.45 5.14
N MET A 229 -10.28 5.22 5.59
CA MET A 229 -11.69 4.83 5.68
C MET A 229 -12.58 6.04 5.41
N ARG A 230 -13.85 5.83 5.06
CA ARG A 230 -14.78 6.92 4.86
C ARG A 230 -15.06 7.63 6.18
N VAL A 231 -15.14 8.97 6.15
CA VAL A 231 -15.51 9.77 7.32
C VAL A 231 -16.89 9.34 7.83
N GLY A 232 -17.00 9.10 9.13
CA GLY A 232 -18.20 8.60 9.80
C GLY A 232 -18.26 7.09 9.99
N GLU A 233 -17.45 6.31 9.26
CA GLU A 233 -17.37 4.85 9.41
C GLU A 233 -16.28 4.42 10.39
N GLU A 234 -15.38 5.30 10.78
CA GLU A 234 -14.34 5.06 11.78
C GLU A 234 -14.88 4.67 13.16
N ALA A 235 -16.14 5.01 13.45
CA ALA A 235 -16.84 4.66 14.68
C ALA A 235 -17.52 3.27 14.63
N THR A 236 -17.52 2.60 13.48
CA THR A 236 -18.05 1.24 13.34
C THR A 236 -17.18 0.26 14.12
N ASP A 237 -17.75 -0.48 15.04
CA ASP A 237 -17.03 -1.31 16.01
C ASP A 237 -15.98 -2.22 15.39
N TYR A 238 -16.33 -2.96 14.34
CA TYR A 238 -15.41 -3.91 13.70
C TYR A 238 -14.32 -3.20 12.85
N ILE A 239 -14.60 -1.99 12.30
CA ILE A 239 -13.60 -1.16 11.62
C ILE A 239 -12.62 -0.59 12.65
N ALA A 240 -13.12 -0.01 13.74
CA ALA A 240 -12.29 0.48 14.85
C ALA A 240 -11.47 -0.66 15.46
N GLY A 241 -12.05 -1.85 15.59
CA GLY A 241 -11.37 -3.07 16.04
C GLY A 241 -10.20 -3.45 15.14
N PHE A 242 -10.39 -3.41 13.82
CA PHE A 242 -9.31 -3.67 12.87
C PHE A 242 -8.17 -2.65 12.99
N VAL A 243 -8.48 -1.35 13.07
CA VAL A 243 -7.50 -0.29 13.25
C VAL A 243 -6.69 -0.47 14.53
N ASN A 244 -7.34 -0.81 15.64
CA ASN A 244 -6.69 -1.01 16.93
C ASN A 244 -5.75 -2.23 16.90
N ILE A 245 -6.17 -3.35 16.34
CA ILE A 245 -5.36 -4.55 16.18
C ILE A 245 -4.18 -4.29 15.23
N ALA A 246 -4.42 -3.57 14.14
CA ALA A 246 -3.39 -3.18 13.19
C ALA A 246 -2.28 -2.36 13.87
N ARG A 247 -2.63 -1.38 14.70
CA ARG A 247 -1.69 -0.57 15.49
C ARG A 247 -0.94 -1.40 16.54
N ALA A 248 -1.63 -2.33 17.21
CA ALA A 248 -1.01 -3.22 18.20
C ALA A 248 -0.06 -4.23 17.56
N THR A 249 -0.25 -4.54 16.29
CA THR A 249 0.60 -5.46 15.50
C THR A 249 1.76 -4.72 14.82
N SER A 250 2.08 -3.50 15.27
CA SER A 250 3.19 -2.72 14.70
C SER A 250 4.48 -3.54 14.75
N LEU A 251 5.26 -3.43 13.68
CA LEU A 251 6.56 -4.09 13.56
C LEU A 251 7.51 -3.40 14.54
N SER A 252 7.97 -4.14 15.57
CA SER A 252 8.84 -3.61 16.61
C SER A 252 10.03 -2.88 16.01
N ALA A 253 10.21 -1.62 16.38
CA ALA A 253 11.47 -0.91 16.19
C ALA A 253 12.61 -1.76 16.77
N PRO A 254 13.85 -1.71 16.24
CA PRO A 254 14.97 -2.43 16.81
C PRO A 254 15.12 -2.01 18.29
N ALA A 255 15.08 -2.98 19.19
CA ALA A 255 15.54 -2.79 20.54
C ALA A 255 17.04 -2.42 20.47
N GLY A 256 17.38 -1.16 20.66
CA GLY A 256 18.78 -0.76 20.62
C GLY A 256 19.00 0.76 20.49
N SER A 257 18.50 1.52 21.46
CA SER A 257 19.19 2.74 21.89
C SER A 257 19.02 2.87 23.41
N GLU A 258 19.46 1.83 24.12
CA GLU A 258 19.78 2.00 25.54
C GLU A 258 21.05 2.83 25.60
N GLY A 259 20.92 3.98 26.27
CA GLY A 259 21.92 5.01 26.39
C GLY A 259 23.27 4.50 26.89
N LEU A 260 24.32 4.89 26.22
CA LEU A 260 25.62 5.09 26.83
C LEU A 260 25.47 6.29 27.78
N SER A 261 25.21 6.00 29.04
CA SER A 261 25.52 6.93 30.12
C SER A 261 27.02 7.16 30.12
N PRO A 262 27.49 8.40 30.14
CA PRO A 262 28.88 8.68 30.44
C PRO A 262 29.04 8.53 31.97
N ASP A 263 29.64 7.42 32.37
CA ASP A 263 30.06 7.26 33.76
C ASP A 263 31.26 8.14 34.05
N SER A 264 31.09 8.85 35.15
CA SER A 264 32.03 9.72 35.81
C SER A 264 33.29 8.93 36.27
N THR A 265 34.45 9.43 35.95
CA THR A 265 35.54 9.67 36.94
C THR A 265 36.59 10.59 36.30
#